data_95edbb0691c995548817acc05949dd40
#
_entry.id   95edbb0691c995548817acc05949dd40
#
_cell.length_a   1.000
_cell.length_b   1.000
_cell.length_c   1.000
_cell.angle_alpha   90.00
_cell.angle_beta   90.00
_cell.angle_gamma   90.00
#
_symmetry.space_group_name_H-M   'P 1'
#
loop_
_entity.id
_entity.type
_entity.pdbx_description
1 polymer ?
#
loop_
_entity_poly.entity_id
_entity_poly.type
_entity_poly.pdbx_seq_one_letter_code
_entity_poly.pdbx_strand_id
1 'polypeptide(L)'
;MIKAIFVDFYGTIVFEDGEHVSKISHRIYETGKAESASQVGSYWWDVFKTLFENSYGESFRTQRDLETQSLVDTIKYFESSEDGVKLSNEMFEYWVKPPIFEESKKFFDVCPVPIYVVSNIDRDDVLQAIEYHGLKPAGVFTSEDAKSYKPRRELFEFALQS
;
A
#
# COMPACT_ATOMS: atom_id res chain seq x y z
N MET A 1 -16.76 8.36 -26.14
CA MET A 1 -17.02 9.19 -24.95
C MET A 1 -16.56 8.42 -23.72
N ILE A 2 -15.71 9.01 -22.87
CA ILE A 2 -15.29 8.40 -21.58
C ILE A 2 -16.48 8.44 -20.63
N LYS A 3 -16.81 7.31 -20.00
CA LYS A 3 -17.96 7.19 -19.11
C LYS A 3 -17.57 7.18 -17.63
N ALA A 4 -16.36 6.77 -17.29
CA ALA A 4 -15.81 6.72 -15.95
C ALA A 4 -14.28 6.73 -15.99
N ILE A 5 -13.66 7.02 -14.87
CA ILE A 5 -12.21 6.96 -14.70
C ILE A 5 -11.90 6.02 -13.54
N PHE A 6 -11.01 5.05 -13.75
CA PHE A 6 -10.37 4.29 -12.69
C PHE A 6 -9.04 4.94 -12.34
N VAL A 7 -8.82 5.21 -11.07
CA VAL A 7 -7.58 5.81 -10.57
C VAL A 7 -6.95 4.90 -9.53
N ASP A 8 -5.64 4.83 -9.53
CA ASP A 8 -4.88 4.30 -8.40
C ASP A 8 -4.89 5.33 -7.26
N PHE A 9 -4.51 4.94 -6.05
CA PHE A 9 -4.60 5.82 -4.88
C PHE A 9 -3.22 6.25 -4.38
N TYR A 10 -2.41 5.33 -3.85
CA TYR A 10 -1.07 5.64 -3.33
C TYR A 10 -0.08 5.84 -4.49
N GLY A 11 0.67 6.94 -4.45
CA GLY A 11 1.54 7.38 -5.54
C GLY A 11 0.81 8.08 -6.70
N THR A 12 -0.54 8.23 -6.62
CA THR A 12 -1.36 8.87 -7.65
C THR A 12 -2.24 9.99 -7.09
N ILE A 13 -3.03 9.70 -6.07
CA ILE A 13 -3.91 10.66 -5.37
C ILE A 13 -3.23 11.17 -4.09
N VAL A 14 -2.56 10.29 -3.37
CA VAL A 14 -1.78 10.56 -2.17
C VAL A 14 -0.33 10.13 -2.37
N PHE A 15 0.57 10.65 -1.55
CA PHE A 15 1.98 10.26 -1.60
C PHE A 15 2.19 8.81 -1.17
N GLU A 16 3.22 8.17 -1.72
CA GLU A 16 3.72 6.88 -1.25
C GLU A 16 4.52 7.02 0.05
N ASP A 17 4.71 5.90 0.73
CA ASP A 17 5.36 5.78 2.03
C ASP A 17 6.89 5.67 2.00
N GLY A 18 7.53 5.97 0.87
CA GLY A 18 8.97 5.79 0.66
C GLY A 18 9.87 6.45 1.71
N GLU A 19 9.44 7.58 2.30
CA GLU A 19 10.15 8.22 3.42
C GLU A 19 10.10 7.36 4.69
N HIS A 20 8.97 6.72 4.99
CA HIS A 20 8.80 5.81 6.11
C HIS A 20 9.61 4.54 5.92
N VAL A 21 9.57 3.97 4.72
CA VAL A 21 10.41 2.82 4.33
C VAL A 21 11.90 3.14 4.56
N SER A 22 12.35 4.32 4.15
CA SER A 22 13.73 4.76 4.36
C SER A 22 14.10 4.89 5.85
N LYS A 23 13.24 5.51 6.66
CA LYS A 23 13.43 5.64 8.12
C LYS A 23 13.50 4.29 8.83
N ILE A 24 12.60 3.38 8.49
CA ILE A 24 12.57 2.02 9.06
C ILE A 24 13.81 1.24 8.65
N SER A 25 14.22 1.31 7.39
CA SER A 25 15.44 0.67 6.90
C SER A 25 16.70 1.17 7.64
N HIS A 26 16.76 2.47 7.95
CA HIS A 26 17.83 3.05 8.74
C HIS A 26 17.87 2.50 10.17
N ARG A 27 16.72 2.42 10.84
CA ARG A 27 16.62 1.87 12.20
C ARG A 27 17.06 0.41 12.27
N ILE A 28 16.65 -0.40 11.30
CA ILE A 28 17.06 -1.81 11.22
C ILE A 28 18.56 -1.91 10.97
N TYR A 29 19.12 -1.06 10.12
CA TYR A 29 20.57 -0.98 9.88
C TYR A 29 21.34 -0.59 11.16
N GLU A 30 20.89 0.44 11.89
CA GLU A 30 21.56 0.91 13.11
C GLU A 30 21.54 -0.11 14.27
N THR A 31 20.53 -0.98 14.29
CA THR A 31 20.30 -1.94 15.39
C THR A 31 20.60 -3.38 15.00
N GLY A 32 21.02 -3.65 13.77
CA GLY A 32 21.28 -4.98 13.23
C GLY A 32 22.68 -5.13 12.64
N LYS A 33 22.83 -6.15 11.78
CA LYS A 33 24.11 -6.54 11.15
C LYS A 33 24.14 -6.24 9.64
N ALA A 34 23.30 -5.36 9.15
CA ALA A 34 23.35 -4.94 7.76
C ALA A 34 24.58 -4.05 7.48
N GLU A 35 25.03 -4.02 6.23
CA GLU A 35 26.15 -3.15 5.79
C GLU A 35 25.69 -1.72 5.51
N SER A 36 24.39 -1.54 5.20
CA SER A 36 23.80 -0.23 4.92
C SER A 36 22.26 -0.28 5.03
N ALA A 37 21.63 0.89 5.21
CA ALA A 37 20.18 1.02 5.14
C ALA A 37 19.61 0.64 3.75
N SER A 38 20.38 0.90 2.68
CA SER A 38 19.99 0.50 1.32
C SER A 38 19.93 -1.03 1.16
N GLN A 39 20.84 -1.75 1.78
CA GLN A 39 20.82 -3.23 1.80
C GLN A 39 19.56 -3.72 2.52
N VAL A 40 19.21 -3.11 3.65
CA VAL A 40 17.97 -3.46 4.37
C VAL A 40 16.74 -3.23 3.49
N GLY A 41 16.62 -2.04 2.88
CA GLY A 41 15.49 -1.70 2.02
C GLY A 41 15.35 -2.63 0.83
N SER A 42 16.46 -2.98 0.17
CA SER A 42 16.47 -3.92 -0.96
C SER A 42 16.03 -5.33 -0.53
N TYR A 43 16.54 -5.83 0.57
CA TYR A 43 16.16 -7.15 1.09
C TYR A 43 14.69 -7.18 1.52
N TRP A 44 14.23 -6.16 2.24
CA TRP A 44 12.84 -6.03 2.66
C TRP A 44 11.88 -6.02 1.46
N TRP A 45 12.23 -5.24 0.43
CA TRP A 45 11.46 -5.22 -0.83
C TRP A 45 11.39 -6.59 -1.51
N ASP A 46 12.50 -7.33 -1.58
CA ASP A 46 12.55 -8.66 -2.21
C ASP A 46 11.69 -9.67 -1.44
N VAL A 47 11.72 -9.62 -0.09
CA VAL A 47 10.85 -10.45 0.76
C VAL A 47 9.38 -10.09 0.55
N PHE A 48 9.04 -8.79 0.64
CA PHE A 48 7.67 -8.31 0.42
C PHE A 48 7.16 -8.70 -0.96
N LYS A 49 7.93 -8.46 -2.00
CA LYS A 49 7.59 -8.80 -3.39
C LYS A 49 7.31 -10.29 -3.55
N THR A 50 8.12 -11.15 -2.96
CA THR A 50 7.93 -12.61 -3.02
C THR A 50 6.60 -13.01 -2.37
N LEU A 51 6.28 -12.47 -1.20
CA LEU A 51 5.01 -12.72 -0.52
C LEU A 51 3.82 -12.19 -1.33
N PHE A 52 3.95 -10.99 -1.88
CA PHE A 52 2.95 -10.31 -2.67
C PHE A 52 2.60 -11.09 -3.96
N GLU A 53 3.60 -11.54 -4.72
CA GLU A 53 3.42 -12.29 -5.98
C GLU A 53 2.72 -13.63 -5.77
N ASN A 54 2.84 -14.23 -4.57
CA ASN A 54 2.22 -15.50 -4.21
C ASN A 54 0.87 -15.35 -3.48
N SER A 55 0.42 -14.12 -3.26
CA SER A 55 -0.82 -13.81 -2.52
C SER A 55 -1.99 -13.56 -3.47
N TYR A 56 -2.74 -14.59 -3.83
CA TYR A 56 -3.95 -14.48 -4.65
C TYR A 56 -4.89 -15.67 -4.47
N GLY A 57 -6.18 -15.50 -4.79
CA GLY A 57 -7.20 -16.52 -4.70
C GLY A 57 -7.34 -17.06 -3.26
N GLU A 58 -7.29 -18.35 -3.08
CA GLU A 58 -7.38 -18.99 -1.75
C GLU A 58 -6.18 -18.69 -0.84
N SER A 59 -5.03 -18.36 -1.45
CA SER A 59 -3.80 -17.98 -0.74
C SER A 59 -3.69 -16.46 -0.52
N PHE A 60 -4.72 -15.70 -0.82
CA PHE A 60 -4.70 -14.25 -0.65
C PHE A 60 -4.49 -13.87 0.82
N ARG A 61 -3.56 -12.95 1.03
CA ARG A 61 -3.28 -12.29 2.31
C ARG A 61 -3.40 -10.79 2.13
N THR A 62 -3.83 -10.08 3.16
CA THR A 62 -3.92 -8.62 3.16
C THR A 62 -2.54 -7.97 3.05
N GLN A 63 -2.50 -6.72 2.59
CA GLN A 63 -1.24 -6.01 2.52
C GLN A 63 -0.62 -5.77 3.90
N ARG A 64 -1.44 -5.55 4.92
CA ARG A 64 -0.97 -5.48 6.32
C ARG A 64 -0.28 -6.77 6.77
N ASP A 65 -0.83 -7.92 6.42
CA ASP A 65 -0.20 -9.21 6.71
C ASP A 65 1.15 -9.38 6.00
N LEU A 66 1.21 -9.02 4.71
CA LEU A 66 2.44 -9.12 3.92
C LEU A 66 3.51 -8.16 4.46
N GLU A 67 3.13 -6.93 4.80
CA GLU A 67 4.02 -5.92 5.35
C GLU A 67 4.62 -6.36 6.70
N THR A 68 3.75 -6.81 7.62
CA THR A 68 4.20 -7.29 8.93
C THR A 68 5.15 -8.49 8.79
N GLN A 69 4.80 -9.46 7.95
CA GLN A 69 5.64 -10.65 7.73
C GLN A 69 6.99 -10.28 7.13
N SER A 70 7.00 -9.42 6.11
CA SER A 70 8.25 -9.01 5.45
C SER A 70 9.18 -8.25 6.38
N LEU A 71 8.66 -7.39 7.27
CA LEU A 71 9.44 -6.70 8.29
C LEU A 71 9.99 -7.66 9.34
N VAL A 72 9.18 -8.57 9.85
CA VAL A 72 9.62 -9.60 10.81
C VAL A 72 10.76 -10.44 10.23
N ASP A 73 10.63 -10.87 8.98
CA ASP A 73 11.65 -11.67 8.30
C ASP A 73 12.93 -10.87 8.04
N THR A 74 12.81 -9.59 7.68
CA THR A 74 13.96 -8.69 7.46
C THR A 74 14.73 -8.42 8.75
N ILE A 75 14.02 -8.14 9.85
CA ILE A 75 14.62 -7.93 11.18
C ILE A 75 15.36 -9.17 11.64
N LYS A 76 14.75 -10.34 11.48
CA LYS A 76 15.38 -11.61 11.81
C LYS A 76 16.63 -11.87 10.96
N TYR A 77 16.58 -11.60 9.66
CA TYR A 77 17.71 -11.82 8.76
C TYR A 77 18.93 -10.96 9.14
N PHE A 78 18.71 -9.70 9.46
CA PHE A 78 19.78 -8.79 9.87
C PHE A 78 20.08 -8.81 11.38
N GLU A 79 19.46 -9.71 12.14
CA GLU A 79 19.60 -9.81 13.60
C GLU A 79 19.42 -8.45 14.31
N SER A 80 18.49 -7.63 13.83
CA SER A 80 18.17 -6.33 14.43
C SER A 80 17.39 -6.51 15.73
N SER A 81 17.56 -5.60 16.67
CA SER A 81 16.80 -5.55 17.93
C SER A 81 15.45 -4.85 17.82
N GLU A 82 15.06 -4.40 16.64
CA GLU A 82 13.75 -3.78 16.39
C GLU A 82 12.62 -4.82 16.46
N ASP A 83 11.39 -4.32 16.66
CA ASP A 83 10.16 -5.11 16.66
C ASP A 83 9.39 -4.91 15.35
N GLY A 84 9.27 -5.98 14.53
CA GLY A 84 8.64 -5.92 13.22
C GLY A 84 7.15 -5.58 13.26
N VAL A 85 6.43 -6.04 14.29
CA VAL A 85 5.01 -5.72 14.47
C VAL A 85 4.84 -4.24 14.83
N LYS A 86 5.72 -3.71 15.67
CA LYS A 86 5.70 -2.28 16.02
C LYS A 86 6.01 -1.41 14.81
N LEU A 87 7.03 -1.77 14.02
CA LEU A 87 7.40 -1.01 12.81
C LEU A 87 6.30 -1.06 11.75
N SER A 88 5.66 -2.21 11.56
CA SER A 88 4.53 -2.30 10.62
C SER A 88 3.34 -1.43 11.04
N ASN A 89 3.05 -1.32 12.33
CA ASN A 89 2.00 -0.42 12.82
C ASN A 89 2.31 1.05 12.52
N GLU A 90 3.58 1.47 12.57
CA GLU A 90 3.99 2.82 12.17
C GLU A 90 3.70 3.07 10.67
N MET A 91 3.91 2.07 9.79
CA MET A 91 3.50 2.13 8.38
C MET A 91 1.99 2.25 8.22
N PHE A 92 1.21 1.48 8.99
CA PHE A 92 -0.25 1.51 8.93
C PHE A 92 -0.85 2.84 9.36
N GLU A 93 -0.25 3.52 10.32
CA GLU A 93 -0.63 4.90 10.70
C GLU A 93 -0.46 5.86 9.51
N TYR A 94 0.59 5.70 8.73
CA TYR A 94 0.79 6.49 7.51
C TYR A 94 -0.26 6.15 6.44
N TRP A 95 -0.58 4.87 6.23
CA TRP A 95 -1.52 4.46 5.18
C TRP A 95 -2.93 5.03 5.37
N VAL A 96 -3.35 5.23 6.61
CA VAL A 96 -4.68 5.81 6.89
C VAL A 96 -4.71 7.35 6.85
N LYS A 97 -3.55 8.01 6.90
CA LYS A 97 -3.43 9.48 6.87
C LYS A 97 -2.26 9.97 5.98
N PRO A 98 -2.15 9.48 4.75
CA PRO A 98 -1.06 9.87 3.87
C PRO A 98 -1.22 11.34 3.46
N PRO A 99 -0.12 12.06 3.20
CA PRO A 99 -0.20 13.37 2.54
C PRO A 99 -0.86 13.26 1.17
N ILE A 100 -1.62 14.29 0.77
CA ILE A 100 -2.32 14.33 -0.52
C ILE A 100 -1.61 15.29 -1.47
N PHE A 101 -1.60 14.96 -2.78
CA PHE A 101 -1.18 15.93 -3.80
C PHE A 101 -2.18 17.06 -3.90
N GLU A 102 -1.70 18.30 -4.01
CA GLU A 102 -2.53 19.50 -4.01
C GLU A 102 -3.61 19.47 -5.09
N GLU A 103 -3.26 19.01 -6.30
CA GLU A 103 -4.17 18.88 -7.42
C GLU A 103 -5.22 17.80 -7.29
N SER A 104 -5.02 16.81 -6.43
CA SER A 104 -5.93 15.66 -6.29
C SER A 104 -7.32 16.06 -5.83
N LYS A 105 -7.43 16.94 -4.84
CA LYS A 105 -8.74 17.44 -4.38
C LYS A 105 -9.49 18.14 -5.50
N LYS A 106 -8.80 19.03 -6.21
CA LYS A 106 -9.39 19.75 -7.35
C LYS A 106 -9.83 18.78 -8.46
N PHE A 107 -9.04 17.73 -8.72
CA PHE A 107 -9.41 16.72 -9.71
C PHE A 107 -10.75 16.05 -9.36
N PHE A 108 -10.94 15.63 -8.10
CA PHE A 108 -12.22 15.06 -7.66
C PHE A 108 -13.39 16.03 -7.76
N ASP A 109 -13.16 17.32 -7.50
CA ASP A 109 -14.21 18.34 -7.51
C ASP A 109 -14.68 18.72 -8.92
N VAL A 110 -13.78 18.71 -9.92
CA VAL A 110 -14.06 19.21 -11.27
C VAL A 110 -14.23 18.12 -12.33
N CYS A 111 -13.94 16.87 -12.02
CA CYS A 111 -14.02 15.77 -12.98
C CYS A 111 -15.48 15.56 -13.43
N PRO A 112 -15.76 15.62 -14.74
CA PRO A 112 -17.14 15.57 -15.25
C PRO A 112 -17.72 14.16 -15.32
N VAL A 113 -16.92 13.14 -15.01
CA VAL A 113 -17.32 11.72 -15.03
C VAL A 113 -17.04 11.07 -13.69
N PRO A 114 -17.75 9.98 -13.33
CA PRO A 114 -17.50 9.25 -12.08
C PRO A 114 -16.05 8.78 -11.98
N ILE A 115 -15.46 8.97 -10.78
CA ILE A 115 -14.12 8.49 -10.44
C ILE A 115 -14.25 7.28 -9.52
N TYR A 116 -13.62 6.19 -9.87
CA TYR A 116 -13.53 4.97 -9.06
C TYR A 116 -12.08 4.74 -8.65
N VAL A 117 -11.86 4.46 -7.37
CA VAL A 117 -10.54 4.09 -6.86
C VAL A 117 -10.32 2.59 -7.03
N VAL A 118 -9.18 2.19 -7.60
CA VAL A 118 -8.76 0.79 -7.78
C VAL A 118 -7.36 0.62 -7.20
N SER A 119 -7.26 0.09 -5.99
CA SER A 119 -6.02 0.08 -5.19
C SER A 119 -5.63 -1.30 -4.69
N ASN A 120 -4.32 -1.51 -4.55
CA ASN A 120 -3.74 -2.72 -3.96
C ASN A 120 -3.75 -2.72 -2.42
N ILE A 121 -4.15 -1.62 -1.80
CA ILE A 121 -4.21 -1.49 -0.33
C ILE A 121 -5.42 -2.24 0.25
N ASP A 122 -5.38 -2.54 1.53
CA ASP A 122 -6.51 -3.12 2.25
C ASP A 122 -7.68 -2.13 2.30
N ARG A 123 -8.89 -2.67 2.30
CA ARG A 123 -10.10 -1.86 2.13
C ARG A 123 -10.29 -0.80 3.20
N ASP A 124 -10.11 -1.17 4.46
CA ASP A 124 -10.30 -0.25 5.57
C ASP A 124 -9.27 0.89 5.57
N ASP A 125 -8.05 0.64 5.12
CA ASP A 125 -6.99 1.65 5.06
C ASP A 125 -7.30 2.72 4.00
N VAL A 126 -7.66 2.31 2.79
CA VAL A 126 -7.99 3.29 1.75
C VAL A 126 -9.28 4.06 2.07
N LEU A 127 -10.27 3.43 2.69
CA LEU A 127 -11.49 4.12 3.10
C LEU A 127 -11.22 5.17 4.16
N GLN A 128 -10.38 4.88 5.16
CA GLN A 128 -9.96 5.85 6.16
C GLN A 128 -9.18 7.01 5.54
N ALA A 129 -8.27 6.74 4.59
CA ALA A 129 -7.53 7.79 3.89
C ALA A 129 -8.43 8.67 3.02
N ILE A 130 -9.43 8.09 2.35
CA ILE A 130 -10.45 8.81 1.57
C ILE A 130 -11.27 9.72 2.48
N GLU A 131 -11.74 9.20 3.61
CA GLU A 131 -12.50 9.97 4.61
C GLU A 131 -11.65 11.11 5.21
N TYR A 132 -10.41 10.82 5.58
CA TYR A 132 -9.48 11.81 6.14
C TYR A 132 -9.29 13.02 5.22
N HIS A 133 -9.25 12.81 3.90
CA HIS A 133 -9.12 13.87 2.91
C HIS A 133 -10.45 14.46 2.42
N GLY A 134 -11.59 13.88 2.81
CA GLY A 134 -12.92 14.30 2.37
C GLY A 134 -13.17 14.05 0.89
N LEU A 135 -12.50 13.04 0.27
CA LEU A 135 -12.70 12.67 -1.12
C LEU A 135 -14.03 11.92 -1.29
N LYS A 136 -14.61 12.03 -2.50
CA LYS A 136 -15.91 11.40 -2.80
C LYS A 136 -15.84 10.61 -4.11
N PRO A 137 -15.11 9.49 -4.14
CA PRO A 137 -15.16 8.61 -5.30
C PRO A 137 -16.56 8.00 -5.47
N ALA A 138 -16.91 7.64 -6.70
CA ALA A 138 -18.16 6.94 -7.02
C ALA A 138 -18.15 5.49 -6.51
N GLY A 139 -16.97 4.91 -6.35
CA GLY A 139 -16.77 3.59 -5.76
C GLY A 139 -15.29 3.31 -5.47
N VAL A 140 -15.05 2.29 -4.66
CA VAL A 140 -13.71 1.86 -4.26
C VAL A 140 -13.61 0.35 -4.43
N PHE A 141 -12.59 -0.10 -5.14
CA PHE A 141 -12.30 -1.51 -5.39
C PHE A 141 -10.87 -1.79 -4.95
N THR A 142 -10.70 -2.83 -4.14
CA THR A 142 -9.40 -3.16 -3.56
C THR A 142 -8.98 -4.59 -3.87
N SER A 143 -7.68 -4.86 -3.74
CA SER A 143 -7.14 -6.21 -3.81
C SER A 143 -7.83 -7.18 -2.86
N GLU A 144 -8.25 -6.69 -1.69
CA GLU A 144 -8.97 -7.48 -0.69
C GLU A 144 -10.35 -7.94 -1.20
N ASP A 145 -11.07 -7.08 -1.94
CA ASP A 145 -12.36 -7.42 -2.55
C ASP A 145 -12.21 -8.51 -3.63
N ALA A 146 -11.18 -8.40 -4.46
CA ALA A 146 -10.93 -9.32 -5.58
C ALA A 146 -10.08 -10.53 -5.21
N LYS A 147 -9.53 -10.59 -3.98
CA LYS A 147 -8.53 -11.57 -3.56
C LYS A 147 -7.35 -11.68 -4.55
N SER A 148 -6.91 -10.55 -5.06
CA SER A 148 -5.87 -10.46 -6.08
C SER A 148 -5.30 -9.04 -6.17
N TYR A 149 -3.99 -8.94 -6.32
CA TYR A 149 -3.27 -7.66 -6.47
C TYR A 149 -3.08 -7.29 -7.94
N LYS A 150 -3.13 -6.00 -8.25
CA LYS A 150 -2.63 -5.48 -9.54
C LYS A 150 -1.13 -5.84 -9.68
N PRO A 151 -0.63 -6.20 -10.85
CA PRO A 151 -1.25 -6.06 -12.19
C PRO A 151 -2.10 -7.25 -12.66
N ARG A 152 -2.47 -8.20 -11.78
CA ARG A 152 -3.37 -9.27 -12.14
C ARG A 152 -4.71 -8.71 -12.58
N ARG A 153 -5.35 -9.38 -13.54
CA ARG A 153 -6.61 -8.91 -14.17
C ARG A 153 -7.82 -8.97 -13.25
N GLU A 154 -7.82 -9.83 -12.24
CA GLU A 154 -8.98 -10.14 -11.40
C GLU A 154 -9.55 -8.89 -10.72
N LEU A 155 -8.68 -7.98 -10.20
CA LEU A 155 -9.14 -6.73 -9.60
C LEU A 155 -9.80 -5.80 -10.63
N PHE A 156 -9.24 -5.72 -11.84
CA PHE A 156 -9.85 -4.92 -12.91
C PHE A 156 -11.17 -5.50 -13.40
N GLU A 157 -11.24 -6.83 -13.56
CA GLU A 157 -12.47 -7.52 -13.93
C GLU A 157 -13.56 -7.33 -12.88
N PHE A 158 -13.20 -7.42 -11.58
CA PHE A 158 -14.11 -7.16 -10.47
C PHE A 158 -14.66 -5.72 -10.53
N ALA A 159 -13.80 -4.72 -10.71
CA ALA A 159 -14.20 -3.32 -10.80
C ALA A 159 -15.07 -3.00 -12.02
N LEU A 160 -14.90 -3.73 -13.13
CA LEU A 160 -15.69 -3.54 -14.36
C LEU A 160 -17.07 -4.19 -14.29
N GLN A 161 -17.27 -5.19 -13.44
CA GLN A 161 -18.53 -5.94 -13.29
C GLN A 161 -19.44 -5.38 -12.19
N SER A 162 -18.89 -4.53 -11.33
CA SER A 162 -19.60 -3.90 -10.20
C SER A 162 -20.20 -2.57 -10.59
#